data_91ff317b4b2af69145f3d90ae9be1b1a
#
_entry.id   91ff317b4b2af69145f3d90ae9be1b1a
#
_cell.length_a   1.000
_cell.length_b   1.000
_cell.length_c   1.000
_cell.angle_alpha   90.00
_cell.angle_beta   90.00
_cell.angle_gamma   90.00
#
_symmetry.space_group_name_H-M   'P 1'
#
loop_
_entity.id
_entity.type
_entity.pdbx_description
1 polymer ?
#
loop_
_entity_poly.entity_id
_entity_poly.type
_entity_poly.pdbx_seq_one_letter_code
_entity_poly.pdbx_strand_id
1 'polypeptide(L)'
;MGFGSPKQVRLILSTHDNVYMTISKKSRDKGNISDPIKQSKFGSGFLNDKKQLKDEWKKILIEYQNKLLFATDAHKKHRWKEYSEIVKIYRDILNQLPEEVSKKIAYLNAERIYDIKN
;
A
#
# COMPACT_ATOMS: atom_id res chain seq x y z
N MET A 1 -2.88 -2.56 -5.72
CA MET A 1 -1.70 -3.33 -6.18
C MET A 1 -1.85 -4.84 -5.98
N GLY A 2 -2.61 -5.29 -5.05
CA GLY A 2 -2.91 -6.71 -4.85
C GLY A 2 -1.66 -7.59 -4.82
N PHE A 3 -1.59 -8.54 -5.72
CA PHE A 3 -0.49 -9.50 -5.83
C PHE A 3 0.55 -9.14 -6.90
N GLY A 4 0.50 -7.95 -7.47
CA GLY A 4 1.43 -7.50 -8.49
C GLY A 4 2.88 -7.43 -8.00
N SER A 5 3.81 -7.80 -8.87
CA SER A 5 5.23 -7.55 -8.63
C SER A 5 5.55 -6.06 -8.90
N PRO A 6 6.69 -5.53 -8.40
CA PRO A 6 7.14 -4.19 -8.73
C PRO A 6 7.20 -3.93 -10.24
N LYS A 7 7.67 -4.91 -11.01
CA LYS A 7 7.75 -4.84 -12.48
C LYS A 7 6.38 -4.71 -13.14
N GLN A 8 5.40 -5.50 -12.69
CA GLN A 8 4.02 -5.44 -13.22
C GLN A 8 3.34 -4.12 -12.87
N VAL A 9 3.49 -3.66 -11.63
CA VAL A 9 2.94 -2.38 -11.19
C VAL A 9 3.52 -1.23 -12.00
N ARG A 10 4.84 -1.21 -12.18
CA ARG A 10 5.52 -0.21 -13.01
C ARG A 10 5.01 -0.22 -14.45
N LEU A 11 4.89 -1.40 -15.05
CA LEU A 11 4.40 -1.54 -16.43
C LEU A 11 3.00 -0.94 -16.59
N ILE A 12 2.07 -1.26 -15.67
CA ILE A 12 0.70 -0.75 -15.73
C ILE A 12 0.67 0.77 -15.55
N LEU A 13 1.35 1.30 -14.53
CA LEU A 13 1.34 2.72 -14.21
C LEU A 13 2.06 3.58 -15.26
N SER A 14 3.09 3.04 -15.93
CA SER A 14 3.80 3.73 -16.99
C SER A 14 3.06 3.73 -18.32
N THR A 15 2.22 2.72 -18.57
CA THR A 15 1.52 2.54 -19.84
C THR A 15 0.16 3.25 -19.88
N HIS A 16 -0.48 3.44 -18.72
CA HIS A 16 -1.85 3.94 -18.62
C HIS A 16 -1.91 5.20 -17.75
N ASP A 17 -2.18 6.34 -18.35
CA ASP A 17 -2.25 7.62 -17.63
C ASP A 17 -3.48 7.74 -16.72
N ASN A 18 -4.57 7.07 -17.06
CA ASN A 18 -5.84 7.10 -16.33
C ASN A 18 -5.99 6.02 -15.27
N VAL A 19 -4.92 5.24 -14.99
CA VAL A 19 -4.95 4.20 -13.96
C VAL A 19 -4.38 4.70 -12.65
N TYR A 20 -5.14 4.51 -11.58
CA TYR A 20 -4.75 4.76 -10.20
C TYR A 20 -4.76 3.44 -9.42
N MET A 21 -3.87 3.29 -8.45
CA MET A 21 -3.78 2.06 -7.66
C MET A 21 -3.81 2.35 -6.17
N THR A 22 -4.50 1.49 -5.42
CA THR A 22 -4.41 1.49 -3.96
C THR A 22 -3.19 0.70 -3.49
N ILE A 23 -2.51 1.19 -2.47
CA ILE A 23 -1.42 0.48 -1.81
C ILE A 23 -1.99 -0.50 -0.77
N SER A 24 -2.35 -1.70 -1.20
CA SER A 24 -2.94 -2.73 -0.34
C SER A 24 -2.28 -4.09 -0.57
N LYS A 25 -0.94 -4.13 -0.40
CA LYS A 25 -0.17 -5.33 -0.67
C LYS A 25 0.00 -6.20 0.57
N LYS A 26 -0.35 -7.49 0.43
CA LYS A 26 -0.01 -8.52 1.42
C LYS A 26 1.35 -9.14 1.11
N SER A 27 2.09 -9.55 2.14
CA SER A 27 3.16 -10.52 1.98
C SER A 27 2.55 -11.87 1.59
N ARG A 28 3.14 -12.55 0.64
CA ARG A 28 2.87 -13.98 0.43
C ARG A 28 3.83 -14.76 1.31
N ASP A 29 3.48 -14.95 2.57
CA ASP A 29 4.16 -15.97 3.36
C ASP A 29 3.78 -17.33 2.79
N LYS A 30 4.80 -18.04 2.30
CA LYS A 30 4.67 -19.45 1.88
C LYS A 30 4.48 -20.40 3.09
N GLY A 31 4.24 -19.87 4.28
CA GLY A 31 4.00 -20.61 5.50
C GLY A 31 2.54 -21.02 5.61
N ASN A 32 2.33 -22.30 5.80
CA ASN A 32 1.10 -23.05 6.13
C ASN A 32 -0.19 -22.24 6.15
N ILE A 33 -1.04 -22.50 5.16
CA ILE A 33 -2.40 -21.98 4.99
C ILE A 33 -3.33 -22.29 6.19
N SER A 34 -2.89 -23.12 7.13
CA SER A 34 -3.68 -23.61 8.27
C SER A 34 -3.69 -22.69 9.49
N ASP A 35 -2.88 -21.63 9.53
CA ASP A 35 -2.87 -20.70 10.67
C ASP A 35 -3.43 -19.33 10.27
N PRO A 36 -4.73 -19.04 10.51
CA PRO A 36 -5.34 -17.76 10.18
C PRO A 36 -4.74 -16.57 10.95
N ILE A 37 -4.01 -16.81 12.03
CA ILE A 37 -3.36 -15.79 12.86
C ILE A 37 -2.06 -15.32 12.21
N LYS A 38 -1.42 -16.14 11.38
CA LYS A 38 -0.20 -15.82 10.62
C LYS A 38 -0.47 -15.28 9.22
N GLN A 39 -1.74 -15.00 8.87
CA GLN A 39 -2.03 -14.33 7.61
C GLN A 39 -1.32 -12.97 7.59
N SER A 40 -0.47 -12.81 6.61
CA SER A 40 0.30 -11.59 6.42
C SER A 40 -0.59 -10.35 6.41
N LYS A 41 -0.28 -9.41 7.29
CA LYS A 41 -1.02 -8.15 7.44
C LYS A 41 -0.91 -7.32 6.16
N PHE A 42 -1.96 -6.59 5.81
CA PHE A 42 -1.93 -5.65 4.69
C PHE A 42 -0.77 -4.66 4.88
N GLY A 43 -0.07 -4.36 3.80
CA GLY A 43 1.11 -3.51 3.82
C GLY A 43 2.43 -4.25 4.07
N SER A 44 2.40 -5.41 4.71
CA SER A 44 3.63 -6.16 5.05
C SER A 44 4.45 -6.57 3.81
N GLY A 45 3.82 -6.71 2.64
CA GLY A 45 4.51 -7.03 1.39
C GLY A 45 5.45 -5.94 0.89
N PHE A 46 5.37 -4.72 1.40
CA PHE A 46 6.28 -3.62 1.10
C PHE A 46 7.53 -3.61 1.98
N LEU A 47 7.50 -4.31 3.11
CA LEU A 47 8.53 -4.28 4.14
C LEU A 47 9.41 -5.53 4.08
N ASN A 48 10.67 -5.38 4.48
CA ASN A 48 11.57 -6.49 4.77
C ASN A 48 11.39 -6.97 6.23
N ASP A 49 12.17 -7.97 6.64
CA ASP A 49 12.10 -8.56 7.99
C ASP A 49 12.45 -7.56 9.11
N LYS A 50 13.18 -6.50 8.77
CA LYS A 50 13.53 -5.39 9.68
C LYS A 50 12.50 -4.26 9.67
N LYS A 51 11.32 -4.48 9.06
CA LYS A 51 10.24 -3.48 8.88
C LYS A 51 10.67 -2.25 8.07
N GLN A 52 11.70 -2.38 7.25
CA GLN A 52 12.14 -1.33 6.34
C GLN A 52 11.44 -1.48 5.00
N LEU A 53 11.07 -0.35 4.40
CA LEU A 53 10.50 -0.31 3.06
C LEU A 53 11.51 -0.82 2.04
N LYS A 54 11.15 -1.85 1.28
CA LYS A 54 12.00 -2.43 0.24
C LYS A 54 12.31 -1.38 -0.83
N ASP A 55 13.57 -1.27 -1.24
CA ASP A 55 14.05 -0.25 -2.17
C ASP A 55 13.27 -0.19 -3.48
N GLU A 56 12.95 -1.35 -4.05
CA GLU A 56 12.18 -1.43 -5.29
C GLU A 56 10.77 -0.85 -5.15
N TRP A 57 10.12 -1.05 -4.00
CA TRP A 57 8.82 -0.47 -3.70
C TRP A 57 8.93 1.02 -3.38
N LYS A 58 9.97 1.43 -2.65
CA LYS A 58 10.22 2.85 -2.37
C LYS A 58 10.36 3.66 -3.66
N LYS A 59 11.11 3.13 -4.63
CA LYS A 59 11.26 3.77 -5.96
C LYS A 59 9.91 3.93 -6.67
N ILE A 60 9.06 2.90 -6.67
CA ILE A 60 7.73 2.95 -7.29
C ILE A 60 6.82 3.95 -6.58
N LEU A 61 6.80 3.95 -5.25
CA LEU A 61 5.96 4.86 -4.47
C LEU A 61 6.34 6.33 -4.71
N ILE A 62 7.62 6.63 -4.87
CA ILE A 62 8.10 7.97 -5.18
C ILE A 62 7.81 8.34 -6.65
N GLU A 63 8.14 7.46 -7.60
CA GLU A 63 8.00 7.72 -9.04
C GLU A 63 6.54 7.92 -9.45
N TYR A 64 5.62 7.09 -8.90
CA TYR A 64 4.19 7.15 -9.23
C TYR A 64 3.33 7.78 -8.12
N GLN A 65 3.91 8.63 -7.30
CA GLN A 65 3.27 9.25 -6.14
C GLN A 65 1.92 9.90 -6.41
N ASN A 66 1.68 10.37 -7.64
CA ASN A 66 0.42 11.03 -8.02
C ASN A 66 -0.67 10.05 -8.46
N LYS A 67 -0.36 8.76 -8.60
CA LYS A 67 -1.26 7.70 -9.04
C LYS A 67 -1.60 6.68 -7.95
N LEU A 68 -1.08 6.88 -6.75
CA LEU A 68 -1.21 5.93 -5.66
C LEU A 68 -2.08 6.49 -4.54
N LEU A 69 -2.93 5.63 -3.97
CA LEU A 69 -3.85 5.96 -2.88
C LEU A 69 -3.70 4.97 -1.74
N PHE A 70 -3.83 5.47 -0.52
CA PHE A 70 -3.98 4.61 0.64
C PHE A 70 -5.36 3.96 0.67
N ALA A 71 -5.41 2.66 0.99
CA ALA A 71 -6.65 1.94 1.25
C ALA A 71 -6.39 0.76 2.18
N THR A 72 -7.33 0.47 3.07
CA THR A 72 -7.25 -0.64 4.03
C THR A 72 -7.88 -1.92 3.51
N ASP A 73 -8.75 -1.82 2.51
CA ASP A 73 -9.56 -2.94 2.01
C ASP A 73 -10.31 -3.69 3.14
N ALA A 74 -10.82 -2.93 4.12
CA ALA A 74 -11.44 -3.45 5.33
C ALA A 74 -12.93 -3.77 5.10
N HIS A 75 -13.24 -4.81 4.31
CA HIS A 75 -14.61 -5.24 4.03
C HIS A 75 -15.07 -6.45 4.85
N LYS A 76 -14.15 -7.20 5.46
CA LYS A 76 -14.46 -8.39 6.28
C LYS A 76 -14.41 -8.07 7.76
N LYS A 77 -15.29 -8.71 8.56
CA LYS A 77 -15.40 -8.48 10.00
C LYS A 77 -14.08 -8.57 10.77
N HIS A 78 -13.22 -9.55 10.43
CA HIS A 78 -11.93 -9.70 11.09
C HIS A 78 -10.96 -8.54 10.76
N ARG A 79 -11.06 -7.92 9.56
CA ARG A 79 -10.23 -6.78 9.19
C ARG A 79 -10.58 -5.52 9.96
N TRP A 80 -11.83 -5.36 10.35
CA TRP A 80 -12.26 -4.27 11.22
C TRP A 80 -11.66 -4.40 12.63
N LYS A 81 -11.50 -5.63 13.13
CA LYS A 81 -10.82 -5.87 14.41
C LYS A 81 -9.33 -5.52 14.37
N GLU A 82 -8.69 -5.70 13.21
CA GLU A 82 -7.28 -5.44 12.97
C GLU A 82 -7.01 -4.05 12.36
N TYR A 83 -8.04 -3.23 12.23
CA TYR A 83 -7.97 -1.96 11.48
C TYR A 83 -6.86 -1.04 11.99
N SER A 84 -6.73 -0.87 13.30
CA SER A 84 -5.69 -0.02 13.90
C SER A 84 -4.28 -0.52 13.61
N GLU A 85 -4.07 -1.82 13.57
CA GLU A 85 -2.78 -2.42 13.21
C GLU A 85 -2.46 -2.23 11.73
N ILE A 86 -3.46 -2.39 10.85
CA ILE A 86 -3.31 -2.14 9.42
C ILE A 86 -2.90 -0.69 9.19
N VAL A 87 -3.60 0.26 9.81
CA VAL A 87 -3.28 1.70 9.71
C VAL A 87 -1.87 1.97 10.23
N LYS A 88 -1.46 1.34 11.33
CA LYS A 88 -0.09 1.49 11.87
C LYS A 88 0.97 1.03 10.88
N ILE A 89 0.79 -0.11 10.23
CA ILE A 89 1.72 -0.61 9.21
C ILE A 89 1.86 0.40 8.06
N TYR A 90 0.75 0.96 7.59
CA TYR A 90 0.80 1.96 6.52
C TYR A 90 1.44 3.28 6.96
N ARG A 91 1.24 3.70 8.19
CA ARG A 91 1.97 4.85 8.76
C ARG A 91 3.47 4.60 8.80
N ASP A 92 3.89 3.39 9.20
CA ASP A 92 5.30 3.01 9.21
C ASP A 92 5.91 3.01 7.79
N ILE A 93 5.13 2.58 6.77
CA ILE A 93 5.55 2.65 5.36
C ILE A 93 5.68 4.10 4.90
N LEU A 94 4.65 4.90 5.13
CA LEU A 94 4.61 6.29 4.69
C LEU A 94 5.68 7.16 5.37
N ASN A 95 5.97 6.90 6.63
CA ASN A 95 7.03 7.61 7.38
C ASN A 95 8.45 7.36 6.83
N GLN A 96 8.63 6.34 6.00
CA GLN A 96 9.91 6.06 5.31
C GLN A 96 10.01 6.72 3.93
N LEU A 97 9.02 7.51 3.54
CA LEU A 97 8.98 8.28 2.30
C LEU A 97 9.18 9.77 2.59
N PRO A 98 9.58 10.58 1.59
CA PRO A 98 9.53 12.03 1.72
C PRO A 98 8.13 12.51 2.12
N GLU A 99 8.05 13.53 2.96
CA GLU A 99 6.79 14.02 3.52
C GLU A 99 5.72 14.35 2.47
N GLU A 100 6.13 15.01 1.38
CA GLU A 100 5.20 15.34 0.28
C GLU A 100 4.63 14.10 -0.40
N VAL A 101 5.46 13.06 -0.60
CA VAL A 101 5.03 11.78 -1.18
C VAL A 101 4.05 11.09 -0.26
N SER A 102 4.35 11.07 1.04
CA SER A 102 3.48 10.49 2.07
C SER A 102 2.10 11.15 2.08
N LYS A 103 2.04 12.48 2.09
CA LYS A 103 0.78 13.24 2.08
C LYS A 103 -0.04 12.96 0.81
N LYS A 104 0.60 12.91 -0.35
CA LYS A 104 -0.08 12.59 -1.61
C LYS A 104 -0.74 11.22 -1.56
N ILE A 105 -0.01 10.19 -1.15
CA ILE A 105 -0.52 8.83 -1.09
C ILE A 105 -1.57 8.68 0.02
N ALA A 106 -1.36 9.32 1.18
CA ALA A 106 -2.26 9.20 2.33
C ALA A 106 -3.65 9.79 2.06
N TYR A 107 -3.74 10.97 1.45
CA TYR A 107 -5.02 11.66 1.28
C TYR A 107 -5.12 12.65 0.10
N LEU A 108 -4.07 13.40 -0.26
CA LEU A 108 -4.17 14.45 -1.28
C LEU A 108 -4.59 13.93 -2.65
N ASN A 109 -4.12 12.75 -3.05
CA ASN A 109 -4.55 12.14 -4.31
C ASN A 109 -6.04 11.76 -4.28
N ALA A 110 -6.55 11.24 -3.16
CA ALA A 110 -7.96 10.94 -3.01
C ALA A 110 -8.82 12.22 -3.08
N GLU A 111 -8.42 13.28 -2.40
CA GLU A 111 -9.11 14.57 -2.48
C GLU A 111 -9.18 15.09 -3.92
N ARG A 112 -8.06 15.04 -4.63
CA ARG A 112 -7.98 15.48 -6.03
C ARG A 112 -8.79 14.62 -6.99
N ILE A 113 -8.71 13.29 -6.87
CA ILE A 113 -9.36 12.35 -7.80
C ILE A 113 -10.87 12.31 -7.59
N TYR A 114 -11.31 12.39 -6.35
CA TYR A 114 -12.73 12.36 -5.99
C TYR A 114 -13.36 13.74 -5.82
N ASP A 115 -12.62 14.81 -6.12
CA ASP A 115 -13.06 16.22 -5.98
C ASP A 115 -13.67 16.50 -4.61
N ILE A 116 -13.02 16.01 -3.56
CA ILE A 116 -13.46 16.23 -2.18
C ILE A 116 -13.09 17.65 -1.79
N LYS A 117 -14.10 18.51 -1.62
CA LYS A 117 -13.95 19.87 -1.11
C LYS A 117 -14.16 19.87 0.40
N ASN A 118 -13.17 20.35 1.10
CA ASN A 118 -13.27 20.58 2.54
C ASN A 118 -13.84 21.98 2.82
#